data_00b93189b05f60ce771fdec34cd7f50c
#
_entry.id   00b93189b05f60ce771fdec34cd7f50c
#
_cell.length_a   1.000
_cell.length_b   1.000
_cell.length_c   1.000
_cell.angle_alpha   90.00
_cell.angle_beta   90.00
_cell.angle_gamma   90.00
#
_symmetry.space_group_name_H-M   'P 1'
#
loop_
_entity.id
_entity.type
_entity.pdbx_description
1 polymer ?
#
loop_
_entity_poly.entity_id
_entity_poly.type
_entity_poly.pdbx_seq_one_letter_code
_entity_poly.pdbx_strand_id
1 'polypeptide(L)'
;MLTAALLGLGMIGRHHARLLQGMPGVRFAGAVDPGGDRFGAVHDRSLVHGSIDELLAAGVPDFAVVAVPTDEHLPVVERLAAAGVHLLVEKPLAASADEARAIIDAVRAAGVHAAVGHVERFNPALLELRRRVGAGQLGEVFLLATERVGPFPDRVRDVGVVKDLATHDLDLVGWLSDSRVESVAALTAHKMGREHEDLVVVSGRVASGLVFSATVDWLTPTKTRRTRILGERGMLLADTLTADLTFFANGDVTSEWGAAQALKGVSEGDATRYALSRREPLLVELEAFSALLRGEPGPPVVSLEEGLATVICAESVLRSAATGETVRVPS
;
A
#
# COMPACT_ATOMS: atom_id res chain seq x y z
N MET A 1 -28.16 1.41 2.06
CA MET A 1 -27.40 0.95 0.87
C MET A 1 -26.63 2.16 0.38
N LEU A 2 -25.30 2.10 0.35
CA LEU A 2 -24.45 3.21 -0.11
C LEU A 2 -24.44 3.29 -1.65
N THR A 3 -24.24 4.50 -2.17
CA THR A 3 -24.03 4.73 -3.60
C THR A 3 -22.56 5.07 -3.84
N ALA A 4 -21.92 4.40 -4.79
CA ALA A 4 -20.49 4.54 -5.07
C ALA A 4 -20.22 5.02 -6.49
N ALA A 5 -19.29 5.94 -6.66
CA ALA A 5 -18.73 6.32 -7.95
C ALA A 5 -17.25 5.96 -8.08
N LEU A 6 -16.74 6.01 -9.32
CA LEU A 6 -15.35 5.76 -9.62
C LEU A 6 -14.80 6.86 -10.52
N LEU A 7 -13.66 7.44 -10.17
CA LEU A 7 -12.92 8.42 -10.97
C LEU A 7 -11.69 7.75 -11.58
N GLY A 8 -11.64 7.67 -12.91
CA GLY A 8 -10.61 6.98 -13.67
C GLY A 8 -10.95 5.52 -13.97
N LEU A 9 -11.00 5.16 -15.24
CA LEU A 9 -11.19 3.80 -15.75
C LEU A 9 -9.88 3.20 -16.33
N GLY A 10 -8.75 3.61 -15.74
CA GLY A 10 -7.43 3.08 -16.08
C GLY A 10 -7.19 1.66 -15.58
N MET A 11 -5.90 1.28 -15.45
CA MET A 11 -5.49 -0.09 -15.08
C MET A 11 -5.99 -0.52 -13.71
N ILE A 12 -5.98 0.34 -12.69
CA ILE A 12 -6.51 0.02 -11.37
C ILE A 12 -8.03 0.26 -11.30
N GLY A 13 -8.50 1.34 -11.95
CA GLY A 13 -9.91 1.70 -11.96
C GLY A 13 -10.83 0.60 -12.48
N ARG A 14 -10.44 -0.14 -13.52
CA ARG A 14 -11.24 -1.28 -14.02
C ARG A 14 -11.45 -2.37 -12.98
N HIS A 15 -10.51 -2.57 -12.06
CA HIS A 15 -10.65 -3.55 -10.97
C HIS A 15 -11.62 -3.03 -9.91
N HIS A 16 -11.54 -1.73 -9.57
CA HIS A 16 -12.54 -1.08 -8.71
C HIS A 16 -13.94 -1.13 -9.34
N ALA A 17 -14.08 -0.83 -10.64
CA ALA A 17 -15.38 -0.90 -11.34
C ALA A 17 -16.00 -2.30 -11.23
N ARG A 18 -15.22 -3.36 -11.48
CA ARG A 18 -15.66 -4.75 -11.35
C ARG A 18 -16.19 -5.05 -9.94
N LEU A 19 -15.47 -4.62 -8.91
CA LEU A 19 -15.84 -4.88 -7.52
C LEU A 19 -17.05 -4.07 -7.08
N LEU A 20 -17.08 -2.76 -7.35
CA LEU A 20 -18.17 -1.88 -6.95
C LEU A 20 -19.52 -2.29 -7.57
N GLN A 21 -19.53 -2.79 -8.80
CA GLN A 21 -20.74 -3.26 -9.48
C GLN A 21 -21.30 -4.57 -8.88
N GLY A 22 -20.45 -5.38 -8.22
CA GLY A 22 -20.84 -6.66 -7.60
C GLY A 22 -20.91 -6.61 -6.08
N MET A 23 -20.58 -5.49 -5.44
CA MET A 23 -20.42 -5.41 -3.99
C MET A 23 -21.77 -5.34 -3.25
N PRO A 24 -22.05 -6.28 -2.33
CA PRO A 24 -23.28 -6.25 -1.56
C PRO A 24 -23.46 -4.96 -0.74
N GLY A 25 -24.66 -4.39 -0.76
CA GLY A 25 -24.97 -3.16 0.00
C GLY A 25 -24.39 -1.88 -0.60
N VAL A 26 -23.82 -1.96 -1.80
CA VAL A 26 -23.36 -0.81 -2.59
C VAL A 26 -24.10 -0.81 -3.93
N ARG A 27 -24.59 0.35 -4.35
CA ARG A 27 -25.12 0.60 -5.69
C ARG A 27 -24.09 1.43 -6.46
N PHE A 28 -23.59 0.89 -7.56
CA PHE A 28 -22.72 1.63 -8.46
C PHE A 28 -23.49 2.78 -9.11
N ALA A 29 -23.06 4.02 -8.88
CA ALA A 29 -23.72 5.24 -9.37
C ALA A 29 -23.16 5.72 -10.72
N GLY A 30 -21.92 5.36 -11.06
CA GLY A 30 -21.28 5.70 -12.31
C GLY A 30 -19.76 5.81 -12.19
N ALA A 31 -19.12 5.97 -13.34
CA ALA A 31 -17.70 6.25 -13.44
C ALA A 31 -17.43 7.50 -14.27
N VAL A 32 -16.35 8.20 -13.96
CA VAL A 32 -15.87 9.34 -14.74
C VAL A 32 -14.52 8.98 -15.36
N ASP A 33 -14.41 9.10 -16.67
CA ASP A 33 -13.15 9.07 -17.40
C ASP A 33 -13.27 9.88 -18.68
N PRO A 34 -12.50 10.97 -18.88
CA PRO A 34 -12.54 11.78 -20.10
C PRO A 34 -12.23 10.97 -21.37
N GLY A 35 -11.48 9.87 -21.26
CA GLY A 35 -11.20 8.94 -22.35
C GLY A 35 -12.26 7.87 -22.55
N GLY A 36 -13.32 7.85 -21.73
CA GLY A 36 -14.35 6.85 -21.73
C GLY A 36 -13.89 5.47 -21.24
N ASP A 37 -14.78 4.50 -21.24
CA ASP A 37 -14.49 3.13 -20.81
C ASP A 37 -13.80 2.32 -21.93
N ARG A 38 -12.48 2.42 -22.02
CA ARG A 38 -11.66 1.72 -23.02
C ARG A 38 -11.56 0.21 -22.77
N PHE A 39 -11.81 -0.23 -21.55
CA PHE A 39 -11.69 -1.64 -21.14
C PHE A 39 -13.01 -2.37 -21.07
N GLY A 40 -14.15 -1.70 -21.28
CA GLY A 40 -15.48 -2.30 -21.10
C GLY A 40 -15.72 -2.74 -19.66
N ALA A 41 -15.20 -1.98 -18.69
CA ALA A 41 -15.24 -2.33 -17.27
C ALA A 41 -16.59 -1.99 -16.63
N VAL A 42 -17.37 -1.08 -17.22
CA VAL A 42 -18.70 -0.67 -16.74
C VAL A 42 -19.77 -1.36 -17.55
N HIS A 43 -20.64 -2.14 -16.89
CA HIS A 43 -21.67 -2.94 -17.55
C HIS A 43 -22.72 -2.09 -18.27
N ASP A 44 -23.20 -1.04 -17.60
CA ASP A 44 -24.13 -0.07 -18.17
C ASP A 44 -23.37 1.18 -18.63
N ARG A 45 -23.17 1.31 -19.93
CA ARG A 45 -22.42 2.43 -20.53
C ARG A 45 -23.05 3.79 -20.28
N SER A 46 -24.33 3.86 -19.94
CA SER A 46 -25.00 5.12 -19.58
C SER A 46 -24.51 5.70 -18.26
N LEU A 47 -23.82 4.88 -17.45
CA LEU A 47 -23.16 5.29 -16.20
C LEU A 47 -21.71 5.76 -16.39
N VAL A 48 -21.22 5.88 -17.62
CA VAL A 48 -19.90 6.45 -17.92
C VAL A 48 -20.04 7.91 -18.28
N HIS A 49 -19.45 8.79 -17.48
CA HIS A 49 -19.50 10.24 -17.62
C HIS A 49 -18.14 10.78 -18.09
N GLY A 50 -18.17 11.88 -18.84
CA GLY A 50 -16.96 12.55 -19.32
C GLY A 50 -16.35 13.50 -18.29
N SER A 51 -17.11 13.90 -17.27
CA SER A 51 -16.69 14.86 -16.24
C SER A 51 -17.33 14.57 -14.87
N ILE A 52 -16.70 15.12 -13.81
CA ILE A 52 -17.26 15.07 -12.45
C ILE A 52 -18.59 15.81 -12.39
N ASP A 53 -18.74 16.90 -13.12
CA ASP A 53 -19.98 17.69 -13.12
C ASP A 53 -21.16 16.91 -13.73
N GLU A 54 -20.93 16.13 -14.78
CA GLU A 54 -21.94 15.22 -15.34
C GLU A 54 -22.36 14.15 -14.33
N LEU A 55 -21.40 13.52 -13.62
CA LEU A 55 -21.69 12.56 -12.56
C LEU A 55 -22.53 13.18 -11.45
N LEU A 56 -22.12 14.34 -10.92
CA LEU A 56 -22.83 15.04 -9.84
C LEU A 56 -24.22 15.52 -10.27
N ALA A 57 -24.40 15.92 -11.53
CA ALA A 57 -25.70 16.27 -12.09
C ALA A 57 -26.66 15.06 -12.21
N ALA A 58 -26.12 13.86 -12.46
CA ALA A 58 -26.88 12.62 -12.45
C ALA A 58 -27.27 12.16 -11.03
N GLY A 59 -26.50 12.56 -10.01
CA GLY A 59 -26.76 12.29 -8.59
C GLY A 59 -25.46 12.28 -7.78
N VAL A 60 -25.49 12.88 -6.59
CA VAL A 60 -24.33 12.90 -5.69
C VAL A 60 -24.17 11.53 -5.05
N PRO A 61 -23.04 10.82 -5.25
CA PRO A 61 -22.80 9.53 -4.61
C PRO A 61 -22.44 9.72 -3.13
N ASP A 62 -22.67 8.69 -2.29
CA ASP A 62 -22.23 8.72 -0.91
C ASP A 62 -20.69 8.69 -0.81
N PHE A 63 -20.04 7.92 -1.69
CA PHE A 63 -18.59 7.92 -1.78
C PHE A 63 -18.07 7.72 -3.20
N ALA A 64 -16.81 8.08 -3.40
CA ALA A 64 -16.11 7.86 -4.66
C ALA A 64 -14.73 7.24 -4.42
N VAL A 65 -14.32 6.35 -5.33
CA VAL A 65 -12.95 5.87 -5.44
C VAL A 65 -12.23 6.78 -6.45
N VAL A 66 -11.12 7.38 -6.03
CA VAL A 66 -10.30 8.26 -6.88
C VAL A 66 -9.11 7.44 -7.38
N ALA A 67 -9.18 6.99 -8.63
CA ALA A 67 -8.19 6.14 -9.31
C ALA A 67 -7.67 6.79 -10.62
N VAL A 68 -7.62 8.11 -10.61
CA VAL A 68 -7.01 8.94 -11.67
C VAL A 68 -5.47 8.97 -11.52
N PRO A 69 -4.70 9.54 -12.47
CA PRO A 69 -3.27 9.82 -12.25
C PRO A 69 -3.03 10.64 -10.98
N THR A 70 -1.87 10.41 -10.34
CA THR A 70 -1.58 10.97 -9.01
C THR A 70 -1.59 12.52 -8.98
N ASP A 71 -1.15 13.14 -10.05
CA ASP A 71 -1.16 14.61 -10.24
C ASP A 71 -2.58 15.21 -10.34
N GLU A 72 -3.57 14.38 -10.63
CA GLU A 72 -4.99 14.77 -10.68
C GLU A 72 -5.73 14.53 -9.33
N HIS A 73 -5.07 13.91 -8.32
CA HIS A 73 -5.75 13.59 -7.05
C HIS A 73 -6.27 14.83 -6.35
N LEU A 74 -5.44 15.88 -6.19
CA LEU A 74 -5.83 17.09 -5.45
C LEU A 74 -7.08 17.77 -6.06
N PRO A 75 -7.12 18.17 -7.35
CA PRO A 75 -8.28 18.84 -7.90
C PRO A 75 -9.55 17.97 -7.89
N VAL A 76 -9.42 16.67 -8.08
CA VAL A 76 -10.55 15.73 -8.01
C VAL A 76 -11.08 15.62 -6.57
N VAL A 77 -10.19 15.49 -5.59
CA VAL A 77 -10.56 15.45 -4.17
C VAL A 77 -11.26 16.74 -3.74
N GLU A 78 -10.70 17.91 -4.06
CA GLU A 78 -11.33 19.20 -3.73
C GLU A 78 -12.75 19.30 -4.29
N ARG A 79 -12.94 18.92 -5.56
CA ARG A 79 -14.24 19.00 -6.23
C ARG A 79 -15.28 18.06 -5.62
N LEU A 80 -14.90 16.82 -5.29
CA LEU A 80 -15.80 15.82 -4.72
C LEU A 80 -16.07 16.10 -3.22
N ALA A 81 -15.05 16.48 -2.45
CA ALA A 81 -15.21 16.83 -1.05
C ALA A 81 -16.15 18.02 -0.87
N ALA A 82 -16.02 19.06 -1.72
CA ALA A 82 -16.92 20.21 -1.73
C ALA A 82 -18.39 19.85 -2.05
N ALA A 83 -18.61 18.71 -2.72
CA ALA A 83 -19.95 18.16 -2.99
C ALA A 83 -20.45 17.23 -1.86
N GLY A 84 -19.68 17.05 -0.77
CA GLY A 84 -20.04 16.21 0.36
C GLY A 84 -19.78 14.70 0.14
N VAL A 85 -19.01 14.34 -0.88
CA VAL A 85 -18.72 12.94 -1.22
C VAL A 85 -17.56 12.42 -0.37
N HIS A 86 -17.71 11.24 0.26
CA HIS A 86 -16.64 10.55 0.95
C HIS A 86 -15.65 9.92 -0.05
N LEU A 87 -14.36 9.75 0.32
CA LEU A 87 -13.31 9.48 -0.66
C LEU A 87 -12.41 8.31 -0.26
N LEU A 88 -12.22 7.35 -1.17
CA LEU A 88 -11.11 6.40 -1.15
C LEU A 88 -10.13 6.81 -2.25
N VAL A 89 -8.98 7.37 -1.88
CA VAL A 89 -7.99 7.89 -2.83
C VAL A 89 -6.90 6.86 -3.04
N GLU A 90 -6.61 6.49 -4.30
CA GLU A 90 -5.54 5.56 -4.62
C GLU A 90 -4.16 6.07 -4.18
N LYS A 91 -3.26 5.12 -3.96
CA LYS A 91 -1.86 5.44 -3.62
C LYS A 91 -1.04 5.85 -4.87
N PRO A 92 0.01 6.67 -4.69
CA PRO A 92 0.29 7.47 -3.50
C PRO A 92 -0.77 8.56 -3.31
N LEU A 93 -0.99 9.01 -2.08
CA LEU A 93 -2.02 10.03 -1.79
C LEU A 93 -1.90 11.26 -2.68
N ALA A 94 -0.67 11.71 -2.95
CA ALA A 94 -0.35 12.83 -3.84
C ALA A 94 1.06 12.69 -4.42
N ALA A 95 1.41 13.53 -5.38
CA ALA A 95 2.73 13.58 -5.99
C ALA A 95 3.80 14.21 -5.08
N SER A 96 3.37 15.03 -4.11
CA SER A 96 4.22 15.70 -3.12
C SER A 96 3.57 15.76 -1.74
N ALA A 97 4.41 15.99 -0.71
CA ALA A 97 3.93 16.18 0.66
C ALA A 97 3.05 17.43 0.80
N ASP A 98 3.30 18.49 0.04
CA ASP A 98 2.50 19.71 0.07
C ASP A 98 1.11 19.49 -0.53
N GLU A 99 1.00 18.78 -1.65
CA GLU A 99 -0.28 18.37 -2.21
C GLU A 99 -1.05 17.42 -1.28
N ALA A 100 -0.35 16.48 -0.62
CA ALA A 100 -0.98 15.60 0.35
C ALA A 100 -1.56 16.37 1.54
N ARG A 101 -0.87 17.42 2.02
CA ARG A 101 -1.42 18.33 3.05
C ARG A 101 -2.65 19.09 2.55
N ALA A 102 -2.61 19.59 1.32
CA ALA A 102 -3.76 20.28 0.70
C ALA A 102 -4.98 19.34 0.60
N ILE A 103 -4.78 18.07 0.23
CA ILE A 103 -5.85 17.05 0.23
C ILE A 103 -6.44 16.88 1.65
N ILE A 104 -5.60 16.75 2.67
CA ILE A 104 -6.04 16.61 4.07
C ILE A 104 -6.87 17.83 4.49
N ASP A 105 -6.40 19.02 4.16
CA ASP A 105 -7.09 20.26 4.52
C ASP A 105 -8.44 20.40 3.81
N ALA A 106 -8.52 20.04 2.52
CA ALA A 106 -9.75 20.04 1.74
C ALA A 106 -10.80 19.07 2.32
N VAL A 107 -10.38 17.83 2.63
CA VAL A 107 -11.25 16.80 3.23
C VAL A 107 -11.75 17.24 4.61
N ARG A 108 -10.85 17.77 5.44
CA ARG A 108 -11.19 18.28 6.78
C ARG A 108 -12.16 19.47 6.72
N ALA A 109 -11.93 20.42 5.83
CA ALA A 109 -12.79 21.58 5.64
C ALA A 109 -14.21 21.18 5.19
N ALA A 110 -14.32 20.15 4.35
CA ALA A 110 -15.60 19.62 3.88
C ALA A 110 -16.30 18.72 4.92
N GLY A 111 -15.62 18.25 5.94
CA GLY A 111 -16.17 17.34 6.97
C GLY A 111 -16.53 15.94 6.43
N VAL A 112 -15.89 15.49 5.36
CA VAL A 112 -16.10 14.17 4.76
C VAL A 112 -15.09 13.16 5.27
N HIS A 113 -15.45 11.86 5.24
CA HIS A 113 -14.50 10.79 5.49
C HIS A 113 -13.64 10.54 4.26
N ALA A 114 -12.34 10.29 4.47
CA ALA A 114 -11.44 9.85 3.42
C ALA A 114 -10.44 8.81 3.92
N ALA A 115 -9.97 7.97 2.99
CA ALA A 115 -8.95 6.95 3.23
C ALA A 115 -8.03 6.84 2.01
N VAL A 116 -6.85 6.23 2.20
CA VAL A 116 -5.87 5.99 1.13
C VAL A 116 -5.88 4.52 0.73
N GLY A 117 -5.84 4.24 -0.57
CA GLY A 117 -5.87 2.91 -1.18
C GLY A 117 -4.54 2.15 -1.03
N HIS A 118 -4.04 1.96 0.19
CA HIS A 118 -2.90 1.08 0.47
C HIS A 118 -3.33 -0.38 0.58
N VAL A 119 -3.77 -0.94 -0.54
CA VAL A 119 -4.39 -2.28 -0.66
C VAL A 119 -3.57 -3.42 -0.07
N GLU A 120 -2.24 -3.31 -0.02
CA GLU A 120 -1.37 -4.34 0.56
C GLU A 120 -1.66 -4.59 2.05
N ARG A 121 -2.13 -3.60 2.81
CA ARG A 121 -2.53 -3.78 4.21
C ARG A 121 -3.71 -4.74 4.39
N PHE A 122 -4.48 -4.99 3.33
CA PHE A 122 -5.62 -5.92 3.31
C PHE A 122 -5.25 -7.31 2.78
N ASN A 123 -3.98 -7.56 2.46
CA ASN A 123 -3.51 -8.88 2.07
C ASN A 123 -3.59 -9.85 3.27
N PRO A 124 -4.22 -11.04 3.10
CA PRO A 124 -4.42 -11.98 4.22
C PRO A 124 -3.12 -12.39 4.93
N ALA A 125 -2.01 -12.52 4.17
CA ALA A 125 -0.71 -12.87 4.77
C ALA A 125 -0.18 -11.75 5.67
N LEU A 126 -0.34 -10.48 5.26
CA LEU A 126 0.12 -9.33 6.03
C LEU A 126 -0.80 -9.02 7.23
N LEU A 127 -2.11 -9.19 7.09
CA LEU A 127 -3.04 -9.08 8.22
C LEU A 127 -2.71 -10.10 9.31
N GLU A 128 -2.52 -11.36 8.94
CA GLU A 128 -2.16 -12.41 9.89
C GLU A 128 -0.75 -12.21 10.46
N LEU A 129 0.21 -11.75 9.64
CA LEU A 129 1.55 -11.41 10.10
C LEU A 129 1.48 -10.33 11.19
N ARG A 130 0.77 -9.21 10.94
CA ARG A 130 0.59 -8.13 11.92
C ARG A 130 -0.06 -8.62 13.20
N ARG A 131 -1.13 -9.42 13.09
CA ARG A 131 -1.82 -10.01 14.23
C ARG A 131 -0.87 -10.85 15.11
N ARG A 132 0.00 -11.67 14.49
CA ARG A 132 0.95 -12.52 15.21
C ARG A 132 2.07 -11.73 15.86
N VAL A 133 2.60 -10.72 15.18
CA VAL A 133 3.60 -9.80 15.76
C VAL A 133 2.99 -9.09 16.96
N GLY A 134 1.79 -8.51 16.83
CA GLY A 134 1.07 -7.86 17.91
C GLY A 134 0.71 -8.78 19.08
N ALA A 135 0.53 -10.09 18.81
CA ALA A 135 0.36 -11.12 19.85
C ALA A 135 1.69 -11.56 20.51
N GLY A 136 2.81 -10.95 20.15
CA GLY A 136 4.12 -11.21 20.75
C GLY A 136 4.77 -12.53 20.32
N GLN A 137 4.35 -13.15 19.19
CA GLN A 137 4.88 -14.44 18.76
C GLN A 137 6.39 -14.44 18.56
N LEU A 138 6.95 -13.32 18.06
CA LEU A 138 8.39 -13.19 17.81
C LEU A 138 9.22 -12.75 19.04
N GLY A 139 8.58 -12.34 20.15
CA GLY A 139 9.27 -11.65 21.23
C GLY A 139 9.70 -10.25 20.79
N GLU A 140 10.90 -9.82 21.18
CA GLU A 140 11.49 -8.58 20.69
C GLU A 140 11.74 -8.67 19.18
N VAL A 141 11.31 -7.66 18.44
CA VAL A 141 11.49 -7.59 16.97
C VAL A 141 12.79 -6.86 16.65
N PHE A 142 13.63 -7.50 15.83
CA PHE A 142 14.97 -6.99 15.50
C PHE A 142 15.06 -6.32 14.14
N LEU A 143 14.33 -6.88 13.14
CA LEU A 143 14.42 -6.44 11.75
C LEU A 143 13.08 -6.63 11.03
N LEU A 144 12.66 -5.64 10.26
CA LEU A 144 11.64 -5.76 9.23
C LEU A 144 12.31 -5.62 7.87
N ALA A 145 12.14 -6.58 6.97
CA ALA A 145 12.70 -6.53 5.63
C ALA A 145 11.63 -6.81 4.57
N THR A 146 11.59 -6.00 3.52
CA THR A 146 10.70 -6.19 2.38
C THR A 146 11.48 -6.38 1.09
N GLU A 147 10.93 -7.19 0.19
CA GLU A 147 11.44 -7.42 -1.15
C GLU A 147 10.27 -7.34 -2.13
N ARG A 148 10.31 -6.33 -3.01
CA ARG A 148 9.29 -6.08 -4.04
C ARG A 148 9.95 -5.89 -5.38
N VAL A 149 10.27 -7.00 -6.03
CA VAL A 149 11.05 -7.03 -7.26
C VAL A 149 10.28 -7.72 -8.38
N GLY A 150 10.60 -7.40 -9.65
CA GLY A 150 9.96 -8.03 -10.80
C GLY A 150 10.27 -7.34 -12.11
N PRO A 151 9.76 -7.85 -13.23
CA PRO A 151 9.97 -7.23 -14.55
C PRO A 151 9.24 -5.89 -14.64
N PHE A 152 9.77 -5.00 -15.47
CA PHE A 152 9.23 -3.68 -15.73
C PHE A 152 7.78 -3.74 -16.24
N PRO A 153 6.85 -3.02 -15.65
CA PRO A 153 5.49 -2.93 -16.15
C PRO A 153 5.38 -1.85 -17.24
N ASP A 154 5.08 -2.22 -18.48
CA ASP A 154 4.98 -1.31 -19.64
C ASP A 154 4.03 -0.11 -19.46
N ARG A 155 3.14 -0.18 -18.46
CA ARG A 155 2.17 0.89 -18.12
C ARG A 155 2.80 2.12 -17.47
N VAL A 156 3.97 1.98 -16.82
CA VAL A 156 4.60 3.05 -16.02
C VAL A 156 5.57 3.83 -16.90
N ARG A 157 5.34 5.15 -17.10
CA ARG A 157 6.15 5.97 -17.99
C ARG A 157 6.74 7.20 -17.33
N ASP A 158 6.08 7.74 -16.33
CA ASP A 158 6.23 9.10 -15.79
C ASP A 158 6.77 9.16 -14.35
N VAL A 159 6.98 8.00 -13.72
CA VAL A 159 7.50 7.92 -12.35
C VAL A 159 8.58 6.85 -12.21
N GLY A 160 9.37 6.93 -11.14
CA GLY A 160 10.36 5.93 -10.74
C GLY A 160 9.77 4.86 -9.82
N VAL A 161 10.59 3.83 -9.58
CA VAL A 161 10.21 2.68 -8.75
C VAL A 161 9.92 3.09 -7.30
N VAL A 162 10.51 4.19 -6.81
CA VAL A 162 10.26 4.69 -5.45
C VAL A 162 8.80 5.13 -5.29
N LYS A 163 8.32 6.00 -6.17
CA LYS A 163 6.95 6.55 -6.08
C LYS A 163 5.88 5.55 -6.49
N ASP A 164 6.13 4.70 -7.50
CA ASP A 164 5.11 3.71 -7.92
C ASP A 164 5.08 2.49 -7.00
N LEU A 165 6.25 1.92 -6.66
CA LEU A 165 6.30 0.59 -6.07
C LEU A 165 6.77 0.60 -4.61
N ALA A 166 7.85 1.34 -4.27
CA ALA A 166 8.39 1.34 -2.91
C ALA A 166 7.46 2.01 -1.88
N THR A 167 6.52 2.86 -2.31
CA THR A 167 5.48 3.42 -1.43
C THR A 167 4.67 2.35 -0.72
N HIS A 168 4.42 1.18 -1.34
CA HIS A 168 3.80 0.04 -0.67
C HIS A 168 4.64 -0.48 0.50
N ASP A 169 5.95 -0.61 0.29
CA ASP A 169 6.87 -1.17 1.30
C ASP A 169 7.15 -0.18 2.41
N LEU A 170 7.26 1.12 2.09
CA LEU A 170 7.42 2.19 3.07
C LEU A 170 6.19 2.32 3.97
N ASP A 171 4.99 2.20 3.40
CA ASP A 171 3.74 2.12 4.14
C ASP A 171 3.72 0.90 5.07
N LEU A 172 4.06 -0.28 4.56
CA LEU A 172 4.12 -1.52 5.35
C LEU A 172 5.10 -1.43 6.52
N VAL A 173 6.24 -0.74 6.35
CA VAL A 173 7.21 -0.51 7.44
C VAL A 173 6.56 0.22 8.60
N GLY A 174 5.89 1.34 8.35
CA GLY A 174 5.18 2.09 9.38
C GLY A 174 4.07 1.28 10.04
N TRP A 175 3.24 0.66 9.21
CA TRP A 175 2.08 -0.10 9.66
C TRP A 175 2.42 -1.37 10.46
N LEU A 176 3.42 -2.14 10.04
CA LEU A 176 3.80 -3.40 10.71
C LEU A 176 4.62 -3.16 11.98
N SER A 177 5.39 -2.06 12.04
CA SER A 177 6.15 -1.68 13.23
C SER A 177 5.34 -0.88 14.24
N ASP A 178 4.14 -0.45 13.87
CA ASP A 178 3.31 0.51 14.65
C ASP A 178 4.12 1.76 15.06
N SER A 179 5.00 2.21 14.15
CA SER A 179 5.96 3.28 14.45
C SER A 179 6.33 4.05 13.18
N ARG A 180 6.41 5.38 13.27
CA ARG A 180 6.83 6.22 12.13
C ARG A 180 8.28 5.95 11.72
N VAL A 181 8.57 6.04 10.44
CA VAL A 181 9.95 6.03 9.93
C VAL A 181 10.68 7.30 10.42
N GLU A 182 11.84 7.13 11.05
CA GLU A 182 12.63 8.24 11.60
C GLU A 182 13.76 8.66 10.66
N SER A 183 14.43 7.68 10.03
CA SER A 183 15.56 7.96 9.14
C SER A 183 15.69 6.91 8.06
N VAL A 184 16.21 7.32 6.88
CA VAL A 184 16.45 6.45 5.72
C VAL A 184 17.82 6.73 5.11
N ALA A 185 18.48 5.67 4.65
CA ALA A 185 19.64 5.70 3.76
C ALA A 185 19.27 4.88 2.51
N ALA A 186 19.45 5.45 1.33
CA ALA A 186 19.00 4.85 0.09
C ALA A 186 20.02 4.96 -1.04
N LEU A 187 20.01 3.94 -1.91
CA LEU A 187 20.75 3.91 -3.16
C LEU A 187 19.77 3.61 -4.29
N THR A 188 19.86 4.33 -5.39
CA THR A 188 19.06 4.11 -6.61
C THR A 188 19.93 3.79 -7.81
N ALA A 189 19.34 3.12 -8.81
CA ALA A 189 19.99 2.88 -10.08
C ALA A 189 19.04 3.12 -11.25
N HIS A 190 19.61 3.59 -12.40
CA HIS A 190 18.92 3.79 -13.67
C HIS A 190 19.56 2.83 -14.68
N LYS A 191 18.89 1.73 -15.00
CA LYS A 191 19.44 0.66 -15.86
C LYS A 191 18.69 0.45 -17.16
N MET A 192 17.46 0.97 -17.25
CA MET A 192 16.59 0.81 -18.42
C MET A 192 16.64 2.01 -19.38
N GLY A 193 17.58 2.95 -19.20
CA GLY A 193 17.70 4.14 -20.04
C GLY A 193 16.56 5.15 -19.85
N ARG A 194 15.87 5.10 -18.71
CA ARG A 194 14.79 6.03 -18.32
C ARG A 194 15.35 7.18 -17.48
N GLU A 195 14.62 8.28 -17.43
CA GLU A 195 14.93 9.41 -16.56
C GLU A 195 14.76 9.05 -15.07
N HIS A 196 13.80 8.19 -14.77
CA HIS A 196 13.47 7.76 -13.42
C HIS A 196 14.23 6.49 -13.02
N GLU A 197 14.44 6.29 -11.73
CA GLU A 197 15.11 5.13 -11.16
C GLU A 197 14.32 3.83 -11.37
N ASP A 198 15.04 2.73 -11.62
CA ASP A 198 14.49 1.39 -11.87
C ASP A 198 14.71 0.44 -10.69
N LEU A 199 15.60 0.82 -9.78
CA LEU A 199 15.96 0.06 -8.59
C LEU A 199 16.20 1.02 -7.42
N VAL A 200 15.73 0.62 -6.25
CA VAL A 200 16.07 1.25 -4.98
C VAL A 200 16.35 0.22 -3.90
N VAL A 201 17.41 0.44 -3.14
CA VAL A 201 17.69 -0.26 -1.88
C VAL A 201 17.63 0.79 -0.77
N VAL A 202 16.79 0.53 0.22
CA VAL A 202 16.59 1.41 1.38
C VAL A 202 16.95 0.65 2.64
N SER A 203 17.66 1.30 3.55
CA SER A 203 17.76 0.90 4.95
C SER A 203 17.34 2.07 5.84
N GLY A 204 16.81 1.78 7.01
CA GLY A 204 16.36 2.85 7.88
C GLY A 204 16.02 2.38 9.28
N ARG A 205 15.51 3.32 10.07
CA ARG A 205 15.08 3.12 11.45
C ARG A 205 13.72 3.78 11.65
N VAL A 206 12.86 3.10 12.40
CA VAL A 206 11.62 3.70 12.89
C VAL A 206 11.82 4.27 14.30
N ALA A 207 10.92 5.14 14.74
CA ALA A 207 11.05 5.85 16.02
C ALA A 207 11.15 4.94 17.26
N SER A 208 10.61 3.72 17.20
CA SER A 208 10.77 2.70 18.24
C SER A 208 12.18 2.09 18.30
N GLY A 209 13.06 2.43 17.35
CA GLY A 209 14.43 1.89 17.26
C GLY A 209 14.58 0.68 16.33
N LEU A 210 13.48 0.06 15.87
CA LEU A 210 13.54 -1.06 14.95
C LEU A 210 14.21 -0.66 13.63
N VAL A 211 15.12 -1.52 13.16
CA VAL A 211 15.78 -1.37 11.86
C VAL A 211 14.92 -2.00 10.77
N PHE A 212 14.89 -1.39 9.60
CA PHE A 212 14.25 -1.97 8.42
C PHE A 212 15.12 -1.92 7.18
N SER A 213 14.80 -2.76 6.20
CA SER A 213 15.34 -2.69 4.85
C SER A 213 14.25 -2.96 3.81
N ALA A 214 14.36 -2.32 2.65
CA ALA A 214 13.49 -2.56 1.51
C ALA A 214 14.32 -2.62 0.22
N THR A 215 14.08 -3.65 -0.60
CA THR A 215 14.65 -3.78 -1.94
C THR A 215 13.52 -3.79 -2.94
N VAL A 216 13.52 -2.83 -3.85
CA VAL A 216 12.44 -2.67 -4.82
C VAL A 216 13.02 -2.41 -6.20
N ASP A 217 12.62 -3.20 -7.21
CA ASP A 217 13.09 -3.01 -8.56
C ASP A 217 12.09 -3.45 -9.65
N TRP A 218 12.37 -2.99 -10.85
CA TRP A 218 11.75 -3.42 -12.10
C TRP A 218 12.73 -4.19 -13.03
N LEU A 219 13.83 -4.71 -12.48
CA LEU A 219 14.94 -5.34 -13.25
C LEU A 219 14.94 -6.85 -13.09
N THR A 220 14.40 -7.35 -12.01
CA THR A 220 14.38 -8.78 -11.69
C THR A 220 13.42 -9.53 -12.62
N PRO A 221 13.87 -10.63 -13.30
CA PRO A 221 13.04 -11.33 -14.28
C PRO A 221 11.86 -12.11 -13.68
N THR A 222 11.92 -12.41 -12.38
CA THR A 222 10.87 -13.10 -11.63
C THR A 222 10.21 -12.16 -10.62
N LYS A 223 8.89 -12.26 -10.48
CA LYS A 223 8.14 -11.42 -9.54
C LYS A 223 8.23 -11.97 -8.12
N THR A 224 8.71 -11.16 -7.17
CA THR A 224 8.76 -11.46 -5.75
C THR A 224 8.09 -10.36 -4.95
N ARG A 225 7.30 -10.75 -3.94
CA ARG A 225 6.60 -9.84 -3.03
C ARG A 225 6.63 -10.44 -1.63
N ARG A 226 7.70 -10.17 -0.89
CA ARG A 226 7.95 -10.78 0.42
C ARG A 226 8.16 -9.74 1.50
N THR A 227 7.61 -10.03 2.67
CA THR A 227 7.84 -9.28 3.90
C THR A 227 8.26 -10.27 4.98
N ARG A 228 9.43 -10.06 5.58
CA ARG A 228 9.89 -10.85 6.70
C ARG A 228 10.10 -9.99 7.94
N ILE A 229 9.73 -10.53 9.09
CA ILE A 229 10.00 -9.92 10.38
C ILE A 229 10.79 -10.93 11.22
N LEU A 230 11.99 -10.52 11.61
CA LEU A 230 12.89 -11.31 12.46
C LEU A 230 12.77 -10.81 13.90
N GLY A 231 12.67 -11.71 14.83
CA GLY A 231 12.66 -11.42 16.26
C GLY A 231 13.39 -12.48 17.10
N GLU A 232 13.30 -12.32 18.40
CA GLU A 232 13.97 -13.14 19.40
C GLU A 232 13.64 -14.64 19.27
N ARG A 233 12.40 -14.98 18.89
CA ARG A 233 11.89 -16.38 18.88
C ARG A 233 11.83 -17.00 17.50
N GLY A 234 12.27 -16.29 16.46
CA GLY A 234 12.25 -16.78 15.10
C GLY A 234 11.89 -15.69 14.08
N MET A 235 11.37 -16.12 12.93
CA MET A 235 11.07 -15.26 11.81
C MET A 235 9.68 -15.56 11.24
N LEU A 236 8.90 -14.53 10.94
CA LEU A 236 7.69 -14.61 10.11
C LEU A 236 8.03 -14.15 8.69
N LEU A 237 7.62 -14.94 7.70
CA LEU A 237 7.77 -14.65 6.28
C LEU A 237 6.40 -14.67 5.61
N ALA A 238 5.96 -13.51 5.11
CA ALA A 238 4.77 -13.37 4.28
C ALA A 238 5.15 -13.26 2.80
N ASP A 239 4.44 -13.98 1.93
CA ASP A 239 4.48 -13.84 0.48
C ASP A 239 3.10 -13.35 0.01
N THR A 240 3.03 -12.10 -0.51
CA THR A 240 1.75 -11.48 -0.86
C THR A 240 1.23 -11.91 -2.24
N LEU A 241 2.06 -12.53 -3.09
CA LEU A 241 1.61 -13.10 -4.37
C LEU A 241 0.78 -14.36 -4.17
N THR A 242 1.21 -15.21 -3.24
CA THR A 242 0.55 -16.47 -2.93
C THR A 242 -0.39 -16.36 -1.74
N ALA A 243 -0.36 -15.22 -1.03
CA ALA A 243 -1.04 -15.00 0.25
C ALA A 243 -0.68 -16.08 1.27
N ASP A 244 0.62 -16.37 1.41
CA ASP A 244 1.15 -17.37 2.34
C ASP A 244 1.89 -16.70 3.50
N LEU A 245 1.79 -17.29 4.69
CA LEU A 245 2.55 -16.91 5.87
C LEU A 245 3.21 -18.14 6.48
N THR A 246 4.51 -18.05 6.70
CA THR A 246 5.30 -19.11 7.37
C THR A 246 6.04 -18.53 8.56
N PHE A 247 5.99 -19.22 9.68
CA PHE A 247 6.83 -19.00 10.85
C PHE A 247 7.98 -19.98 10.84
N PHE A 248 9.19 -19.51 11.04
CA PHE A 248 10.41 -20.29 11.23
C PHE A 248 10.86 -20.08 12.67
N ALA A 249 10.81 -21.12 13.49
CA ALA A 249 11.27 -21.05 14.87
C ALA A 249 12.79 -21.12 14.94
N ASN A 250 13.38 -20.51 15.97
CA ASN A 250 14.77 -20.82 16.32
C ASN A 250 14.86 -22.25 16.85
N GLY A 251 15.90 -22.98 16.48
CA GLY A 251 16.06 -24.35 16.90
C GLY A 251 16.84 -24.47 18.23
N ASP A 252 16.36 -25.35 19.09
CA ASP A 252 17.05 -25.77 20.34
C ASP A 252 17.84 -27.08 20.15
N VAL A 253 18.33 -27.35 18.94
CA VAL A 253 18.89 -28.70 18.66
C VAL A 253 20.32 -28.82 19.17
N THR A 254 20.43 -29.48 20.30
CA THR A 254 21.65 -30.21 20.69
C THR A 254 21.75 -31.48 19.83
N SER A 255 22.18 -31.41 18.59
CA SER A 255 22.45 -32.60 17.77
C SER A 255 23.93 -32.97 17.85
N GLU A 256 24.25 -34.27 17.70
CA GLU A 256 25.65 -34.76 17.60
C GLU A 256 26.40 -34.14 16.40
N TRP A 257 25.69 -33.55 15.45
CA TRP A 257 26.20 -32.66 14.36
C TRP A 257 26.54 -31.26 14.86
N GLY A 258 26.32 -30.98 16.15
CA GLY A 258 26.42 -29.66 16.75
C GLY A 258 27.82 -29.01 16.65
N ALA A 259 28.91 -29.79 16.50
CA ALA A 259 30.23 -29.22 16.32
C ALA A 259 30.40 -28.49 14.97
N ALA A 260 29.76 -28.97 13.90
CA ALA A 260 29.79 -28.30 12.59
C ALA A 260 28.74 -27.17 12.48
N GLN A 261 27.61 -27.28 13.19
CA GLN A 261 26.58 -26.25 13.28
C GLN A 261 26.93 -25.16 14.31
N ALA A 262 27.63 -25.47 15.39
CA ALA A 262 28.16 -24.48 16.34
C ALA A 262 29.15 -23.50 15.66
N LEU A 263 29.86 -23.96 14.64
CA LEU A 263 30.67 -23.09 13.77
C LEU A 263 29.82 -22.16 12.89
N LYS A 264 28.53 -22.45 12.64
CA LYS A 264 27.60 -21.63 11.87
C LYS A 264 26.63 -20.77 12.73
N GLY A 265 26.64 -20.96 14.05
CA GLY A 265 26.00 -20.08 15.04
C GLY A 265 24.48 -20.09 15.12
N VAL A 266 23.76 -20.89 14.30
CA VAL A 266 22.29 -20.97 14.30
C VAL A 266 21.83 -22.39 14.03
N SER A 267 20.92 -22.92 14.88
CA SER A 267 20.16 -24.15 14.59
C SER A 267 18.80 -23.76 13.99
N GLU A 268 18.41 -24.45 12.92
CA GLU A 268 17.07 -24.32 12.33
C GLU A 268 16.07 -25.10 13.18
N GLY A 269 14.96 -24.46 13.53
CA GLY A 269 13.83 -25.09 14.22
C GLY A 269 12.70 -25.43 13.24
N ASP A 270 11.51 -25.66 13.78
CA ASP A 270 10.33 -26.00 13.00
C ASP A 270 9.88 -24.86 12.08
N ALA A 271 9.38 -25.22 10.90
CA ALA A 271 8.69 -24.31 9.99
C ALA A 271 7.18 -24.60 10.01
N THR A 272 6.38 -23.59 10.37
CA THR A 272 4.91 -23.69 10.39
C THR A 272 4.33 -22.79 9.34
N ARG A 273 3.68 -23.36 8.30
CA ARG A 273 2.88 -22.61 7.33
C ARG A 273 1.43 -22.52 7.81
N TYR A 274 0.88 -21.31 7.84
CA TYR A 274 -0.47 -21.06 8.31
C TYR A 274 -1.49 -21.17 7.20
N ALA A 275 -2.65 -21.79 7.48
CA ALA A 275 -3.80 -21.77 6.59
C ALA A 275 -4.52 -20.43 6.71
N LEU A 276 -4.64 -19.70 5.61
CA LEU A 276 -5.26 -18.38 5.56
C LEU A 276 -6.52 -18.39 4.69
N SER A 277 -7.54 -17.65 5.13
CA SER A 277 -8.69 -17.36 4.26
C SER A 277 -8.27 -16.33 3.20
N ARG A 278 -8.27 -16.75 1.94
CA ARG A 278 -7.82 -15.93 0.82
C ARG A 278 -8.96 -15.10 0.27
N ARG A 279 -9.14 -13.90 0.79
CA ARG A 279 -10.04 -12.89 0.25
C ARG A 279 -9.27 -11.93 -0.65
N GLU A 280 -9.90 -11.40 -1.69
CA GLU A 280 -9.29 -10.41 -2.57
C GLU A 280 -9.02 -9.11 -1.79
N PRO A 281 -7.73 -8.65 -1.69
CA PRO A 281 -7.39 -7.49 -0.86
C PRO A 281 -8.17 -6.22 -1.23
N LEU A 282 -8.34 -5.94 -2.53
CA LEU A 282 -9.06 -4.77 -3.01
C LEU A 282 -10.54 -4.78 -2.62
N LEU A 283 -11.17 -5.97 -2.57
CA LEU A 283 -12.54 -6.11 -2.07
C LEU A 283 -12.61 -5.84 -0.57
N VAL A 284 -11.64 -6.39 0.20
CA VAL A 284 -11.60 -6.17 1.66
C VAL A 284 -11.39 -4.70 2.01
N GLU A 285 -10.57 -3.98 1.23
CA GLU A 285 -10.38 -2.53 1.37
C GLU A 285 -11.68 -1.75 1.13
N LEU A 286 -12.39 -2.04 0.03
CA LEU A 286 -13.68 -1.41 -0.29
C LEU A 286 -14.75 -1.71 0.78
N GLU A 287 -14.79 -2.93 1.29
CA GLU A 287 -15.69 -3.31 2.38
C GLU A 287 -15.34 -2.59 3.68
N ALA A 288 -14.04 -2.47 4.01
CA ALA A 288 -13.58 -1.73 5.19
C ALA A 288 -13.97 -0.25 5.12
N PHE A 289 -13.78 0.39 3.96
CA PHE A 289 -14.21 1.77 3.76
C PHE A 289 -15.73 1.92 3.84
N SER A 290 -16.48 1.01 3.23
CA SER A 290 -17.95 1.01 3.30
C SER A 290 -18.46 0.78 4.73
N ALA A 291 -17.80 -0.07 5.52
CA ALA A 291 -18.12 -0.30 6.93
C ALA A 291 -17.88 0.96 7.77
N LEU A 292 -16.74 1.65 7.54
CA LEU A 292 -16.47 2.96 8.17
C LEU A 292 -17.63 3.94 7.95
N LEU A 293 -18.09 4.07 6.69
CA LEU A 293 -19.16 5.02 6.34
C LEU A 293 -20.52 4.64 6.97
N ARG A 294 -20.74 3.37 7.27
CA ARG A 294 -21.95 2.90 7.97
C ARG A 294 -21.83 2.95 9.49
N GLY A 295 -20.66 3.27 10.05
CA GLY A 295 -20.39 3.12 11.48
C GLY A 295 -20.38 1.67 11.96
N GLU A 296 -20.08 0.73 11.06
CA GLU A 296 -20.02 -0.71 11.33
C GLU A 296 -18.59 -1.14 11.71
N PRO A 297 -18.42 -2.20 12.51
CA PRO A 297 -17.10 -2.76 12.78
C PRO A 297 -16.46 -3.30 11.49
N GLY A 298 -15.17 -3.01 11.30
CA GLY A 298 -14.41 -3.47 10.14
C GLY A 298 -12.90 -3.34 10.36
N PRO A 299 -12.07 -3.86 9.45
CA PRO A 299 -10.65 -3.57 9.46
C PRO A 299 -10.41 -2.06 9.39
N PRO A 300 -9.39 -1.52 10.07
CA PRO A 300 -9.07 -0.11 9.98
C PRO A 300 -8.66 0.27 8.54
N VAL A 301 -9.19 1.37 8.04
CA VAL A 301 -8.75 1.96 6.78
C VAL A 301 -7.46 2.77 7.00
N VAL A 302 -6.75 3.06 5.91
CA VAL A 302 -5.54 3.89 5.97
C VAL A 302 -5.94 5.36 6.01
N SER A 303 -5.51 6.09 7.04
CA SER A 303 -5.79 7.51 7.16
C SER A 303 -5.01 8.34 6.13
N LEU A 304 -5.47 9.57 5.87
CA LEU A 304 -4.75 10.50 5.01
C LEU A 304 -3.39 10.89 5.62
N GLU A 305 -3.29 10.98 6.95
CA GLU A 305 -2.05 11.26 7.67
C GLU A 305 -1.02 10.14 7.49
N GLU A 306 -1.44 8.87 7.48
CA GLU A 306 -0.56 7.74 7.14
C GLU A 306 -0.12 7.80 5.68
N GLY A 307 -1.02 8.16 4.77
CA GLY A 307 -0.70 8.40 3.36
C GLY A 307 0.32 9.53 3.18
N LEU A 308 0.15 10.65 3.88
CA LEU A 308 1.13 11.75 3.92
C LEU A 308 2.48 11.29 4.44
N ALA A 309 2.51 10.52 5.54
CA ALA A 309 3.76 10.00 6.09
C ALA A 309 4.50 9.11 5.07
N THR A 310 3.77 8.33 4.28
CA THR A 310 4.34 7.51 3.19
C THR A 310 4.93 8.37 2.07
N VAL A 311 4.24 9.45 1.66
CA VAL A 311 4.76 10.41 0.65
C VAL A 311 6.02 11.09 1.15
N ILE A 312 6.04 11.61 2.39
CA ILE A 312 7.22 12.23 3.01
C ILE A 312 8.40 11.24 3.09
N CYS A 313 8.13 9.99 3.43
CA CYS A 313 9.15 8.94 3.47
C CYS A 313 9.73 8.68 2.08
N ALA A 314 8.90 8.58 1.03
CA ALA A 314 9.35 8.40 -0.35
C ALA A 314 10.21 9.57 -0.86
N GLU A 315 9.82 10.82 -0.55
CA GLU A 315 10.64 12.00 -0.85
C GLU A 315 11.99 11.98 -0.11
N SER A 316 11.99 11.51 1.15
CA SER A 316 13.22 11.37 1.95
C SER A 316 14.15 10.30 1.38
N VAL A 317 13.60 9.18 0.86
CA VAL A 317 14.34 8.13 0.14
C VAL A 317 15.02 8.70 -1.11
N LEU A 318 14.27 9.43 -1.94
CA LEU A 318 14.83 10.07 -3.15
C LEU A 318 15.91 11.10 -2.80
N ARG A 319 15.71 11.91 -1.76
CA ARG A 319 16.71 12.87 -1.28
C ARG A 319 17.96 12.16 -0.78
N SER A 320 17.83 11.07 0.00
CA SER A 320 18.95 10.28 0.46
C SER A 320 19.76 9.70 -0.70
N ALA A 321 19.09 9.13 -1.71
CA ALA A 321 19.75 8.61 -2.90
C ALA A 321 20.49 9.69 -3.71
N ALA A 322 19.94 10.90 -3.79
CA ALA A 322 20.54 12.03 -4.50
C ALA A 322 21.76 12.62 -3.76
N THR A 323 21.74 12.65 -2.43
CA THR A 323 22.83 13.25 -1.62
C THR A 323 23.87 12.23 -1.17
N GLY A 324 23.55 10.94 -1.15
CA GLY A 324 24.38 9.89 -0.56
C GLY A 324 24.41 9.90 0.97
N GLU A 325 23.54 10.69 1.61
CA GLU A 325 23.50 10.86 3.06
C GLU A 325 22.30 10.14 3.68
N THR A 326 22.42 9.78 4.96
CA THR A 326 21.24 9.38 5.75
C THR A 326 20.37 10.59 6.00
N VAL A 327 19.11 10.49 5.61
CA VAL A 327 18.13 11.58 5.75
C VAL A 327 17.19 11.29 6.92
N ARG A 328 17.00 12.28 7.79
CA ARG A 328 15.94 12.25 8.79
C ARG A 328 14.60 12.53 8.12
N VAL A 329 13.62 11.64 8.35
CA VAL A 329 12.27 11.79 7.80
C VAL A 329 11.52 12.83 8.65
N PRO A 330 10.98 13.90 8.04
CA PRO A 330 10.16 14.88 8.75
C PRO A 330 8.92 14.23 9.39
N SER A 331 8.52 14.77 10.54
CA SER A 331 7.33 14.33 11.29
C SER A 331 6.07 15.01 10.79
#